data_03a52a41fc37994b5a7d635922015ae7
#
_entry.id   03a52a41fc37994b5a7d635922015ae7
#
_cell.length_a   1.000
_cell.length_b   1.000
_cell.length_c   1.000
_cell.angle_alpha   90.00
_cell.angle_beta   90.00
_cell.angle_gamma   90.00
#
_symmetry.space_group_name_H-M   'P 1'
#
loop_
_entity.id
_entity.type
_entity.pdbx_description
1 polymer ?
#
loop_
_entity_poly.entity_id
_entity_poly.type
_entity_poly.pdbx_seq_one_letter_code
_entity_poly.pdbx_strand_id
1 'polypeptide(L)'
;MESRGPTAHRPPQIKELVSGILALAARKGERIPLATIHSIVYAMKPHEPILSGLRFSLTGDVCYSRDIDQAIHSLIDSGFLKIDGRSAVVTGRAHQFWRYMAGFLTNSRIQVIHSVSLRFHDRLRRDAKNP
;
A
#
# COMPACT_ATOMS: atom_id res chain seq x y z
N MET A 1 25.01 16.62 11.73
CA MET A 1 24.37 16.32 11.45
C MET A 1 23.70 15.53 11.34
N GLU A 2 23.84 15.66 11.28
CA GLU A 2 23.26 15.04 10.95
C GLU A 2 22.41 14.61 10.88
N SER A 3 22.13 14.55 11.12
CA SER A 3 21.25 14.05 11.12
C SER A 3 20.35 14.22 10.62
N ARG A 4 20.22 14.71 10.51
CA ARG A 4 19.42 14.94 10.05
C ARG A 4 18.88 14.61 9.05
N GLY A 5 18.48 15.19 8.86
CA GLY A 5 18.53 15.07 7.44
C GLY A 5 18.32 13.68 6.89
N PRO A 6 18.91 12.65 7.44
CA PRO A 6 18.75 11.28 6.96
C PRO A 6 17.30 10.81 6.90
N THR A 7 16.47 11.25 7.83
CA THR A 7 15.06 10.87 7.84
C THR A 7 14.32 11.36 6.61
N ALA A 8 14.61 12.59 6.17
CA ALA A 8 13.94 13.17 5.01
C ALA A 8 14.32 12.47 3.70
N HIS A 9 15.52 11.89 3.64
CA HIS A 9 16.02 11.24 2.43
C HIS A 9 15.82 9.73 2.44
N ARG A 10 15.36 9.18 3.56
CA ARG A 10 15.11 7.76 3.67
C ARG A 10 13.86 7.39 2.89
N PRO A 11 13.89 6.29 2.12
CA PRO A 11 12.68 5.84 1.46
C PRO A 11 11.62 5.48 2.49
N PRO A 12 10.33 5.60 2.17
CA PRO A 12 9.28 5.21 3.11
C PRO A 12 9.38 3.71 3.38
N GLN A 13 9.04 3.34 4.61
CA GLN A 13 8.95 1.93 4.94
C GLN A 13 7.79 1.30 4.16
N ILE A 14 7.93 0.03 3.84
CA ILE A 14 6.93 -0.68 3.05
C ILE A 14 5.56 -0.62 3.74
N LYS A 15 5.55 -0.75 5.07
CA LYS A 15 4.32 -0.66 5.85
C LYS A 15 3.64 0.70 5.67
N GLU A 16 4.40 1.79 5.70
CA GLU A 16 3.87 3.14 5.48
C GLU A 16 3.26 3.26 4.09
N LEU A 17 3.95 2.76 3.11
CA LEU A 17 3.53 2.83 1.72
C LEU A 17 2.24 2.05 1.50
N VAL A 18 2.20 0.80 1.94
CA VAL A 18 1.03 -0.06 1.77
C VAL A 18 -0.17 0.50 2.54
N SER A 19 0.04 0.95 3.79
CA SER A 19 -1.06 1.51 4.58
C SER A 19 -1.62 2.78 3.94
N GLY A 20 -0.75 3.65 3.43
CA GLY A 20 -1.19 4.87 2.76
C GLY A 20 -1.99 4.57 1.50
N ILE A 21 -1.48 3.67 0.67
CA ILE A 21 -2.17 3.29 -0.56
C ILE A 21 -3.56 2.75 -0.24
N LEU A 22 -3.66 1.81 0.69
CA LEU A 22 -4.95 1.19 1.03
C LEU A 22 -5.89 2.16 1.71
N ALA A 23 -5.39 2.97 2.65
CA ALA A 23 -6.23 3.94 3.36
C ALA A 23 -6.82 4.99 2.43
N LEU A 24 -6.05 5.40 1.42
CA LEU A 24 -6.47 6.47 0.52
C LEU A 24 -7.24 5.94 -0.69
N ALA A 25 -6.95 4.71 -1.14
CA ALA A 25 -7.56 4.15 -2.34
C ALA A 25 -8.84 3.37 -2.05
N ALA A 26 -8.96 2.80 -0.85
CA ALA A 26 -10.07 1.91 -0.51
C ALA A 26 -11.03 2.60 0.44
N ARG A 27 -12.30 2.22 0.37
CA ARG A 27 -13.32 2.70 1.29
C ARG A 27 -13.35 1.81 2.52
N LYS A 28 -13.81 2.39 3.64
CA LYS A 28 -14.08 1.62 4.85
C LYS A 28 -15.01 0.46 4.52
N GLY A 29 -14.63 -0.74 4.92
CA GLY A 29 -15.43 -1.94 4.68
C GLY A 29 -15.26 -2.54 3.30
N GLU A 30 -14.53 -1.90 2.42
CA GLU A 30 -14.29 -2.45 1.08
C GLU A 30 -13.39 -3.67 1.17
N ARG A 31 -13.75 -4.72 0.41
CA ARG A 31 -12.96 -5.93 0.30
C ARG A 31 -12.04 -5.86 -0.90
N ILE A 32 -10.78 -6.13 -0.67
CA ILE A 32 -9.80 -6.17 -1.76
C ILE A 32 -9.11 -7.53 -1.69
N PRO A 33 -9.25 -8.36 -2.74
CA PRO A 33 -8.55 -9.65 -2.74
C PRO A 33 -7.06 -9.44 -2.58
N LEU A 34 -6.42 -10.25 -1.76
CA LEU A 34 -4.99 -10.14 -1.52
C LEU A 34 -4.20 -10.28 -2.82
N ALA A 35 -4.61 -11.23 -3.68
CA ALA A 35 -3.96 -11.42 -4.97
C ALA A 35 -4.05 -10.16 -5.83
N THR A 36 -5.16 -9.44 -5.75
CA THR A 36 -5.33 -8.19 -6.50
C THR A 36 -4.38 -7.11 -6.02
N ILE A 37 -4.16 -7.01 -4.71
CA ILE A 37 -3.21 -6.04 -4.17
C ILE A 37 -1.81 -6.31 -4.74
N HIS A 38 -1.36 -7.56 -4.69
CA HIS A 38 -0.05 -7.94 -5.21
C HIS A 38 0.06 -7.64 -6.71
N SER A 39 -0.96 -8.02 -7.46
CA SER A 39 -0.95 -7.85 -8.93
C SER A 39 -0.91 -6.40 -9.36
N ILE A 40 -1.73 -5.56 -8.71
CA ILE A 40 -1.79 -4.14 -9.07
C ILE A 40 -0.47 -3.45 -8.75
N VAL A 41 0.08 -3.70 -7.56
CA VAL A 41 1.34 -3.08 -7.18
C VAL A 41 2.47 -3.55 -8.10
N TYR A 42 2.47 -4.83 -8.48
CA TYR A 42 3.44 -5.34 -9.43
C TYR A 42 3.35 -4.61 -10.77
N ALA A 43 2.14 -4.43 -11.28
CA ALA A 43 1.91 -3.75 -12.55
C ALA A 43 2.33 -2.28 -12.49
N MET A 44 2.21 -1.65 -11.34
CA MET A 44 2.57 -0.24 -11.15
C MET A 44 4.07 -0.03 -10.95
N LYS A 45 4.78 -1.05 -10.46
CA LYS A 45 6.17 -0.91 -10.05
C LYS A 45 7.08 -0.28 -11.11
N PRO A 46 7.01 -0.68 -12.41
CA PRO A 46 7.88 -0.07 -13.42
C PRO A 46 7.66 1.41 -13.63
N HIS A 47 6.51 1.93 -13.23
CA HIS A 47 6.12 3.32 -13.48
C HIS A 47 6.18 4.19 -12.23
N GLU A 48 6.43 3.58 -11.06
CA GLU A 48 6.39 4.30 -9.79
C GLU A 48 7.70 4.12 -9.05
N PRO A 49 8.59 5.10 -9.07
CA PRO A 49 9.90 4.97 -8.40
C PRO A 49 9.81 4.60 -6.92
N ILE A 50 8.75 5.06 -6.23
CA ILE A 50 8.58 4.76 -4.80
C ILE A 50 8.37 3.26 -4.56
N LEU A 51 7.93 2.51 -5.58
CA LEU A 51 7.69 1.07 -5.49
C LEU A 51 8.92 0.24 -5.90
N SER A 52 9.99 0.88 -6.33
CA SER A 52 11.14 0.19 -6.93
C SER A 52 11.84 -0.78 -5.97
N GLY A 53 11.75 -0.54 -4.67
CA GLY A 53 12.37 -1.40 -3.68
C GLY A 53 11.60 -2.66 -3.34
N LEU A 54 10.36 -2.78 -3.84
CA LEU A 54 9.55 -3.97 -3.57
C LEU A 54 10.02 -5.14 -4.44
N ARG A 55 10.10 -6.31 -3.83
CA ARG A 55 10.55 -7.53 -4.50
C ARG A 55 9.37 -8.45 -4.71
N PHE A 56 9.30 -9.04 -5.91
CA PHE A 56 8.22 -9.93 -6.30
C PHE A 56 8.76 -11.25 -6.80
N SER A 57 7.99 -12.30 -6.54
CA SER A 57 8.20 -13.64 -7.10
C SER A 57 7.06 -13.96 -8.03
N LEU A 58 7.38 -14.52 -9.19
CA LEU A 58 6.39 -14.93 -10.17
C LEU A 58 6.43 -16.45 -10.29
N THR A 59 5.27 -17.08 -10.15
CA THR A 59 5.12 -18.52 -10.33
C THR A 59 3.89 -18.75 -11.20
N GLY A 60 4.12 -19.05 -12.48
CA GLY A 60 3.05 -19.10 -13.46
C GLY A 60 2.39 -17.73 -13.55
N ASP A 61 1.08 -17.69 -13.33
CA ASP A 61 0.33 -16.44 -13.35
C ASP A 61 0.24 -15.77 -11.98
N VAL A 62 0.84 -16.37 -10.95
CA VAL A 62 0.76 -15.85 -9.59
C VAL A 62 1.90 -14.88 -9.35
N CYS A 63 1.53 -13.68 -8.92
CA CYS A 63 2.45 -12.63 -8.53
C CYS A 63 2.37 -12.45 -7.02
N TYR A 64 3.52 -12.51 -6.33
CA TYR A 64 3.56 -12.45 -4.87
C TYR A 64 4.73 -11.59 -4.41
N SER A 65 4.50 -10.74 -3.45
CA SER A 65 5.54 -9.98 -2.77
C SER A 65 5.53 -10.30 -1.29
N ARG A 66 6.63 -10.85 -0.80
CA ARG A 66 6.80 -11.09 0.63
C ARG A 66 6.79 -9.76 1.39
N ASP A 67 7.35 -8.71 0.79
CA ASP A 67 7.37 -7.39 1.40
C ASP A 67 5.97 -6.86 1.65
N ILE A 68 5.08 -6.99 0.66
CA ILE A 68 3.69 -6.57 0.79
C ILE A 68 2.97 -7.45 1.81
N ASP A 69 3.20 -8.75 1.76
CA ASP A 69 2.56 -9.69 2.68
C ASP A 69 2.90 -9.37 4.14
N GLN A 70 4.17 -9.10 4.42
CA GLN A 70 4.60 -8.73 5.77
C GLN A 70 3.97 -7.41 6.22
N ALA A 71 3.88 -6.43 5.32
CA ALA A 71 3.23 -5.16 5.64
C ALA A 71 1.75 -5.36 5.95
N ILE A 72 1.07 -6.18 5.17
CA ILE A 72 -0.34 -6.49 5.40
C ILE A 72 -0.54 -7.16 6.75
N HIS A 73 0.29 -8.15 7.10
CA HIS A 73 0.20 -8.81 8.40
C HIS A 73 0.40 -7.83 9.55
N SER A 74 1.34 -6.93 9.42
CA SER A 74 1.59 -5.90 10.42
C SER A 74 0.37 -4.98 10.59
N LEU A 75 -0.30 -4.64 9.49
CA LEU A 75 -1.50 -3.81 9.52
C LEU A 75 -2.69 -4.55 10.14
N ILE A 76 -2.77 -5.86 9.91
CA ILE A 76 -3.80 -6.69 10.55
C ILE A 76 -3.58 -6.71 12.07
N ASP A 77 -2.36 -6.92 12.51
CA ASP A 77 -2.02 -6.95 13.93
C ASP A 77 -2.36 -5.63 14.62
N SER A 78 -2.26 -4.53 13.90
CA SER A 78 -2.56 -3.19 14.43
C SER A 78 -4.03 -2.81 14.33
N GLY A 79 -4.86 -3.65 13.70
CA GLY A 79 -6.30 -3.39 13.59
C GLY A 79 -6.71 -2.50 12.42
N PHE A 80 -5.80 -2.16 11.52
CA PHE A 80 -6.13 -1.32 10.36
C PHE A 80 -6.77 -2.09 9.23
N LEU A 81 -6.43 -3.37 9.13
CA LEU A 81 -7.00 -4.29 8.16
C LEU A 81 -7.55 -5.50 8.91
N LYS A 82 -8.54 -6.14 8.30
CA LYS A 82 -9.04 -7.45 8.71
C LYS A 82 -8.92 -8.38 7.52
N ILE A 83 -8.80 -9.68 7.80
CA ILE A 83 -8.87 -10.69 6.75
C ILE A 83 -10.27 -11.29 6.76
N ASP A 84 -10.85 -11.37 5.57
CA ASP A 84 -12.14 -12.01 5.35
C ASP A 84 -11.96 -12.94 4.16
N GLY A 85 -11.78 -14.23 4.43
CA GLY A 85 -11.44 -15.20 3.41
C GLY A 85 -10.07 -14.88 2.82
N ARG A 86 -10.02 -14.57 1.52
CA ARG A 86 -8.79 -14.22 0.81
C ARG A 86 -8.70 -12.73 0.50
N SER A 87 -9.50 -11.94 1.20
CA SER A 87 -9.54 -10.50 0.98
C SER A 87 -9.13 -9.75 2.22
N ALA A 88 -8.53 -8.58 2.02
CA ALA A 88 -8.29 -7.60 3.06
C ALA A 88 -9.49 -6.66 3.11
N VAL A 89 -9.90 -6.29 4.32
CA VAL A 89 -10.97 -5.33 4.54
C VAL A 89 -10.39 -4.14 5.29
N VAL A 90 -10.56 -2.94 4.73
CA VAL A 90 -10.08 -1.72 5.35
C VAL A 90 -11.02 -1.34 6.49
N THR A 91 -10.47 -1.21 7.70
CA THR A 91 -11.26 -0.87 8.88
C THR A 91 -11.38 0.65 9.03
N GLY A 92 -12.25 1.08 9.94
CA GLY A 92 -12.39 2.51 10.23
C GLY A 92 -11.13 3.15 10.81
N ARG A 93 -10.19 2.33 11.32
CA ARG A 93 -8.94 2.84 11.89
C ARG A 93 -7.89 3.17 10.82
N ALA A 94 -8.08 2.69 9.59
CA ALA A 94 -7.07 2.85 8.55
C ALA A 94 -6.78 4.34 8.28
N HIS A 95 -7.82 5.16 8.19
CA HIS A 95 -7.64 6.59 7.91
C HIS A 95 -7.00 7.32 9.09
N GLN A 96 -7.35 6.95 10.32
CA GLN A 96 -6.74 7.54 11.51
C GLN A 96 -5.27 7.21 11.58
N PHE A 97 -4.92 5.96 11.30
CA PHE A 97 -3.53 5.53 11.28
C PHE A 97 -2.74 6.27 10.21
N TRP A 98 -3.32 6.37 9.01
CA TRP A 98 -2.67 7.09 7.93
C TRP A 98 -2.41 8.55 8.32
N ARG A 99 -3.39 9.22 8.91
CA ARG A 99 -3.20 10.60 9.35
C ARG A 99 -2.09 10.72 10.39
N TYR A 100 -2.04 9.78 11.31
CA TYR A 100 -0.98 9.76 12.32
C TYR A 100 0.39 9.60 11.67
N MET A 101 0.52 8.62 10.78
CA MET A 101 1.79 8.38 10.09
C MET A 101 2.18 9.55 9.21
N ALA A 102 1.22 10.16 8.52
CA ALA A 102 1.49 11.28 7.62
C ALA A 102 2.11 12.45 8.37
N GLY A 103 1.82 12.59 9.67
CA GLY A 103 2.44 13.63 10.50
C GLY A 103 3.95 13.49 10.62
N PHE A 104 4.51 12.33 10.33
CA PHE A 104 5.95 12.09 10.38
C PHE A 104 6.60 12.09 9.00
N LEU A 105 5.83 12.31 7.95
CA LEU A 105 6.34 12.28 6.58
C LEU A 105 6.48 13.70 6.03
N THR A 106 7.39 13.84 5.06
CA THR A 106 7.51 15.12 4.35
C THR A 106 6.30 15.31 3.44
N ASN A 107 6.01 16.58 3.11
CA ASN A 107 4.92 16.88 2.18
C ASN A 107 5.12 16.22 0.82
N SER A 108 6.34 16.17 0.32
CA SER A 108 6.60 15.54 -0.97
C SER A 108 6.33 14.05 -0.91
N ARG A 109 6.65 13.40 0.20
CA ARG A 109 6.37 11.97 0.37
C ARG A 109 4.87 11.71 0.42
N ILE A 110 4.14 12.54 1.17
CA ILE A 110 2.68 12.44 1.24
C ILE A 110 2.07 12.58 -0.15
N GLN A 111 2.54 13.56 -0.94
CA GLN A 111 2.02 13.78 -2.29
C GLN A 111 2.30 12.59 -3.20
N VAL A 112 3.48 11.99 -3.10
CA VAL A 112 3.81 10.82 -3.90
C VAL A 112 2.89 9.65 -3.53
N ILE A 113 2.67 9.41 -2.25
CA ILE A 113 1.79 8.33 -1.80
C ILE A 113 0.35 8.58 -2.26
N HIS A 114 -0.12 9.82 -2.18
CA HIS A 114 -1.44 10.18 -2.72
C HIS A 114 -1.55 9.87 -4.21
N SER A 115 -0.54 10.24 -4.99
CA SER A 115 -0.54 10.01 -6.43
C SER A 115 -0.56 8.51 -6.75
N VAL A 116 0.25 7.75 -6.03
CA VAL A 116 0.28 6.28 -6.20
C VAL A 116 -1.05 5.68 -5.83
N SER A 117 -1.67 6.15 -4.74
CA SER A 117 -2.96 5.62 -4.31
C SER A 117 -4.08 5.89 -5.32
N LEU A 118 -4.04 7.05 -6.00
CA LEU A 118 -5.00 7.35 -7.06
C LEU A 118 -4.85 6.37 -8.21
N ARG A 119 -3.63 6.08 -8.63
CA ARG A 119 -3.39 5.12 -9.71
C ARG A 119 -3.76 3.70 -9.30
N PHE A 120 -3.51 3.34 -8.03
CA PHE A 120 -3.96 2.06 -7.50
C PHE A 120 -5.50 1.98 -7.55
N HIS A 121 -6.17 3.03 -7.11
CA HIS A 121 -7.62 3.11 -7.12
C HIS A 121 -8.17 2.91 -8.54
N ASP A 122 -7.58 3.59 -9.52
CA ASP A 122 -8.04 3.48 -10.91
C ASP A 122 -7.91 2.06 -11.42
N ARG A 123 -6.80 1.39 -11.14
CA ARG A 123 -6.60 0.00 -11.55
C ARG A 123 -7.57 -0.93 -10.84
N LEU A 124 -7.81 -0.70 -9.56
CA LEU A 124 -8.75 -1.49 -8.79
C LEU A 124 -10.16 -1.40 -9.37
N ARG A 125 -10.59 -0.20 -9.74
CA ARG A 125 -11.91 0.00 -10.35
C ARG A 125 -12.01 -0.64 -11.72
N ARG A 126 -10.96 -0.59 -12.51
CA ARG A 126 -10.94 -1.26 -13.82
C ARG A 126 -11.04 -2.77 -13.69
N ASP A 127 -10.30 -3.34 -12.75
CA ASP A 127 -10.36 -4.79 -12.52
C ASP A 127 -11.76 -5.23 -12.08
N ALA A 128 -12.43 -4.41 -11.28
CA ALA A 128 -13.78 -4.70 -10.84
C ALA A 128 -14.79 -4.68 -12.00
N LYS A 129 -14.55 -3.84 -13.02
CA LYS A 129 -15.43 -3.73 -14.19
C LYS A 129 -15.15 -4.81 -15.23
N ASN A 130 -13.94 -5.37 -15.22
CA ASN A 130 -13.51 -6.38 -16.20
C ASN A 130 -13.04 -7.63 -15.44
N PRO A 131 -14.02 -8.41 -14.92
CA PRO A 131 -13.69 -9.61 -14.16
C PRO A 131 -13.05 -10.70 -15.00
#